data_e1f1a41953acd346b6b5d6c93f1a5aab
#
_entry.id   e1f1a41953acd346b6b5d6c93f1a5aab
#
_cell.length_a   1.000
_cell.length_b   1.000
_cell.length_c   1.000
_cell.angle_alpha   90.00
_cell.angle_beta   90.00
_cell.angle_gamma   90.00
#
_symmetry.space_group_name_H-M   'P 1'
#
loop_
_entity.id
_entity.type
_entity.pdbx_description
1 polymer ?
#
loop_
_entity_poly.entity_id
_entity_poly.type
_entity_poly.pdbx_seq_one_letter_code
_entity_poly.pdbx_strand_id
1 'polypeptide(L)'
;STFKRGINFINIPTTLLAMVDASVGGKTGVNFGGLKNEIGVFSEADAVLLNTEWLKTLDTENIRSGYAEMLKHGLIADEAMWAELINFNLAQPDLQQLSGMLGKSVQVKECIVQEDPHEKGIRKALNLGHTFGHAFESWSLEKNPILHGYAVAFGLIAELYLSVVKTGFPTERMRQTVNFIREYYGTLPITCNDYPK
;
A
#
# COMPACT_ATOMS: atom_id res chain seq x y z
N SER A 1 14.21 13.98 -9.92
CA SER A 1 13.19 15.01 -10.12
C SER A 1 13.64 16.41 -9.70
N THR A 2 14.42 16.61 -8.61
CA THR A 2 14.87 17.93 -8.14
C THR A 2 16.19 18.39 -8.78
N PHE A 3 17.01 17.46 -9.28
CA PHE A 3 18.30 17.77 -9.89
C PHE A 3 18.13 18.61 -11.16
N LYS A 4 18.91 19.69 -11.32
CA LYS A 4 18.86 20.62 -12.46
C LYS A 4 17.44 21.11 -12.82
N ARG A 5 16.57 21.31 -11.84
CA ARG A 5 15.15 21.70 -12.01
C ARG A 5 14.25 20.61 -12.60
N GLY A 6 14.67 19.37 -12.53
CA GLY A 6 14.01 18.21 -13.12
C GLY A 6 14.73 17.71 -14.38
N ILE A 7 14.77 16.41 -14.51
CA ILE A 7 15.24 15.69 -15.70
C ILE A 7 14.23 14.60 -16.02
N ASN A 8 14.14 14.21 -17.28
CA ASN A 8 13.36 13.05 -17.69
C ASN A 8 13.94 11.79 -17.07
N PHE A 9 13.08 10.86 -16.67
CA PHE A 9 13.51 9.62 -16.06
C PHE A 9 12.53 8.47 -16.33
N ILE A 10 13.03 7.26 -16.25
CA ILE A 10 12.25 6.01 -16.34
C ILE A 10 12.32 5.33 -14.98
N ASN A 11 11.18 4.91 -14.46
CA ASN A 11 11.11 4.11 -13.25
C ASN A 11 11.23 2.62 -13.58
N ILE A 12 12.12 1.92 -12.88
CA ILE A 12 12.26 0.46 -12.92
C ILE A 12 12.16 -0.03 -11.47
N PRO A 13 10.95 -0.15 -10.91
CA PRO A 13 10.76 -0.58 -9.54
C PRO A 13 11.13 -2.06 -9.39
N THR A 14 11.84 -2.40 -8.31
CA THR A 14 12.36 -3.75 -8.06
C THR A 14 11.72 -4.42 -6.84
N THR A 15 10.87 -3.72 -6.10
CA THR A 15 10.07 -4.28 -5.01
C THR A 15 8.58 -4.21 -5.34
N LEU A 16 7.79 -5.13 -4.80
CA LEU A 16 6.35 -5.13 -5.06
C LEU A 16 5.69 -3.81 -4.61
N LEU A 17 6.09 -3.27 -3.46
CA LEU A 17 5.58 -1.98 -2.97
C LEU A 17 5.90 -0.84 -3.94
N ALA A 18 7.11 -0.79 -4.47
CA ALA A 18 7.47 0.23 -5.45
C ALA A 18 6.69 0.07 -6.77
N MET A 19 6.44 -1.17 -7.20
CA MET A 19 5.67 -1.47 -8.42
C MET A 19 4.21 -1.01 -8.30
N VAL A 20 3.56 -1.32 -7.16
CA VAL A 20 2.13 -1.09 -6.98
C VAL A 20 1.80 0.33 -6.53
N ASP A 21 2.74 0.99 -5.84
CA ASP A 21 2.48 2.30 -5.23
C ASP A 21 3.46 3.39 -5.68
N ALA A 22 4.72 3.32 -5.30
CA ALA A 22 5.64 4.45 -5.41
C ALA A 22 5.98 4.87 -6.85
N SER A 23 5.94 3.95 -7.82
CA SER A 23 6.27 4.24 -9.22
C SER A 23 5.18 5.00 -9.97
N VAL A 24 3.96 5.07 -9.45
CA VAL A 24 2.78 5.67 -10.08
C VAL A 24 2.29 6.87 -9.28
N GLY A 25 1.96 7.96 -9.98
CA GLY A 25 1.33 9.15 -9.38
C GLY A 25 2.25 10.34 -9.11
N GLY A 26 3.50 10.27 -9.58
CA GLY A 26 4.41 11.42 -9.67
C GLY A 26 4.86 12.05 -8.34
N LYS A 27 4.53 11.46 -7.19
CA LYS A 27 4.99 11.94 -5.88
C LYS A 27 6.44 11.50 -5.65
N THR A 28 7.40 12.44 -5.68
CA THR A 28 8.84 12.18 -5.56
C THR A 28 9.43 12.63 -4.21
N GLY A 29 8.63 12.54 -3.15
CA GLY A 29 9.03 12.98 -1.83
C GLY A 29 10.16 12.15 -1.22
N VAL A 30 11.12 12.82 -0.58
CA VAL A 30 12.18 12.20 0.23
C VAL A 30 12.14 12.74 1.65
N ASN A 31 12.52 11.91 2.61
CA ASN A 31 12.59 12.31 4.01
C ASN A 31 13.82 13.20 4.24
N PHE A 32 13.65 14.25 5.02
CA PHE A 32 14.73 15.17 5.36
C PHE A 32 14.56 15.70 6.79
N GLY A 33 15.64 15.78 7.55
CA GLY A 33 15.62 16.35 8.91
C GLY A 33 14.69 15.64 9.90
N GLY A 34 14.43 14.32 9.71
CA GLY A 34 13.48 13.55 10.53
C GLY A 34 12.01 13.70 10.13
N LEU A 35 11.72 14.55 9.15
CA LEU A 35 10.37 14.74 8.61
C LEU A 35 10.16 13.87 7.36
N LYS A 36 8.96 13.27 7.24
CA LYS A 36 8.59 12.39 6.12
C LYS A 36 8.13 13.24 4.93
N ASN A 37 8.63 12.90 3.73
CA ASN A 37 8.25 13.54 2.44
C ASN A 37 8.48 15.07 2.40
N GLU A 38 9.47 15.59 3.12
CA GLU A 38 9.69 17.03 3.29
C GLU A 38 10.18 17.71 2.00
N ILE A 39 10.99 17.02 1.21
CA ILE A 39 11.51 17.54 -0.05
C ILE A 39 11.01 16.69 -1.19
N GLY A 40 10.35 17.29 -2.16
CA GLY A 40 9.88 16.59 -3.34
C GLY A 40 9.12 17.51 -4.29
N VAL A 41 8.77 16.95 -5.43
CA VAL A 41 7.96 17.60 -6.47
C VAL A 41 6.95 16.60 -7.01
N PHE A 42 5.92 17.09 -7.66
CA PHE A 42 5.09 16.25 -8.53
C PHE A 42 5.79 16.20 -9.89
N SER A 43 6.32 15.02 -10.24
CA SER A 43 7.02 14.78 -11.50
C SER A 43 6.78 13.35 -11.94
N GLU A 44 6.07 13.18 -13.04
CA GLU A 44 5.79 11.86 -13.61
C GLU A 44 7.03 11.34 -14.34
N ALA A 45 7.23 10.02 -14.31
CA ALA A 45 8.23 9.36 -15.13
C ALA A 45 7.76 9.29 -16.59
N ASP A 46 8.67 9.37 -17.54
CA ASP A 46 8.35 9.17 -18.97
C ASP A 46 7.85 7.75 -19.27
N ALA A 47 8.29 6.77 -18.47
CA ALA A 47 7.83 5.40 -18.51
C ALA A 47 8.04 4.69 -17.16
N VAL A 48 7.23 3.67 -16.88
CA VAL A 48 7.40 2.76 -15.77
C VAL A 48 7.51 1.33 -16.33
N LEU A 49 8.64 0.66 -16.06
CA LEU A 49 8.88 -0.71 -16.51
C LEU A 49 8.65 -1.67 -15.34
N LEU A 50 7.54 -2.40 -15.37
CA LEU A 50 7.18 -3.40 -14.36
C LEU A 50 7.62 -4.78 -14.81
N ASN A 51 8.45 -5.47 -14.01
CA ASN A 51 8.85 -6.85 -14.26
C ASN A 51 8.87 -7.62 -12.94
N THR A 52 7.96 -8.57 -12.77
CA THR A 52 7.85 -9.42 -11.58
C THR A 52 9.02 -10.40 -11.40
N GLU A 53 9.89 -10.58 -12.39
CA GLU A 53 11.12 -11.35 -12.25
C GLU A 53 12.03 -10.83 -11.13
N TRP A 54 12.02 -9.52 -10.86
CA TRP A 54 12.77 -8.92 -9.73
C TRP A 54 12.28 -9.42 -8.37
N LEU A 55 11.04 -9.89 -8.26
CA LEU A 55 10.46 -10.39 -7.03
C LEU A 55 11.00 -11.76 -6.62
N LYS A 56 11.67 -12.50 -7.51
CA LYS A 56 12.27 -13.80 -7.22
C LYS A 56 13.34 -13.75 -6.10
N THR A 57 13.99 -12.61 -5.95
CA THR A 57 15.03 -12.39 -4.93
C THR A 57 14.54 -11.55 -3.77
N LEU A 58 13.28 -11.11 -3.79
CA LEU A 58 12.68 -10.33 -2.74
C LEU A 58 12.22 -11.27 -1.61
N ASP A 59 12.51 -10.90 -0.36
CA ASP A 59 12.03 -11.66 0.78
C ASP A 59 10.50 -11.59 0.94
N THR A 60 9.97 -12.56 1.66
CA THR A 60 8.52 -12.72 1.86
C THR A 60 7.89 -11.51 2.57
N GLU A 61 8.60 -10.87 3.48
CA GLU A 61 8.08 -9.72 4.23
C GLU A 61 7.90 -8.52 3.30
N ASN A 62 8.85 -8.26 2.42
CA ASN A 62 8.76 -7.20 1.42
C ASN A 62 7.71 -7.52 0.34
N ILE A 63 7.48 -8.77 -0.03
CA ILE A 63 6.36 -9.16 -0.88
C ILE A 63 5.03 -8.83 -0.18
N ARG A 64 4.87 -9.25 1.07
CA ARG A 64 3.67 -8.94 1.87
C ARG A 64 3.48 -7.44 2.02
N SER A 65 4.54 -6.68 2.25
CA SER A 65 4.46 -5.22 2.34
C SER A 65 3.85 -4.59 1.08
N GLY A 66 4.29 -4.98 -0.10
CA GLY A 66 3.67 -4.50 -1.35
C GLY A 66 2.24 -5.02 -1.56
N TYR A 67 1.98 -6.26 -1.14
CA TYR A 67 0.66 -6.87 -1.30
C TYR A 67 -0.44 -6.19 -0.48
N ALA A 68 -0.12 -5.58 0.65
CA ALA A 68 -1.07 -4.80 1.44
C ALA A 68 -1.67 -3.63 0.63
N GLU A 69 -0.87 -3.00 -0.24
CA GLU A 69 -1.35 -1.96 -1.15
C GLU A 69 -2.27 -2.53 -2.24
N MET A 70 -1.96 -3.71 -2.76
CA MET A 70 -2.85 -4.39 -3.70
C MET A 70 -4.19 -4.73 -3.04
N LEU A 71 -4.18 -5.22 -1.80
CA LEU A 71 -5.39 -5.52 -1.02
C LEU A 71 -6.23 -4.26 -0.80
N LYS A 72 -5.59 -3.13 -0.49
CA LYS A 72 -6.25 -1.83 -0.42
C LYS A 72 -6.91 -1.46 -1.76
N HIS A 73 -6.20 -1.63 -2.88
CA HIS A 73 -6.75 -1.34 -4.21
C HIS A 73 -7.98 -2.22 -4.52
N GLY A 74 -7.95 -3.51 -4.18
CA GLY A 74 -9.11 -4.38 -4.32
C GLY A 74 -10.31 -3.93 -3.49
N LEU A 75 -10.08 -3.47 -2.26
CA LEU A 75 -11.14 -2.97 -1.37
C LEU A 75 -11.82 -1.70 -1.89
N ILE A 76 -11.10 -0.84 -2.62
CA ILE A 76 -11.66 0.41 -3.18
C ILE A 76 -12.15 0.27 -4.62
N ALA A 77 -11.71 -0.75 -5.36
CA ALA A 77 -12.07 -0.93 -6.76
C ALA A 77 -13.38 -1.71 -6.92
N ASP A 78 -13.34 -3.01 -6.70
CA ASP A 78 -14.48 -3.89 -6.88
C ASP A 78 -14.34 -5.22 -6.12
N GLU A 79 -15.48 -5.91 -6.00
CA GLU A 79 -15.59 -7.18 -5.28
C GLU A 79 -14.78 -8.31 -5.92
N ALA A 80 -14.73 -8.37 -7.24
CA ALA A 80 -14.06 -9.46 -7.95
C ALA A 80 -12.53 -9.37 -7.74
N MET A 81 -11.96 -8.18 -7.83
CA MET A 81 -10.55 -7.96 -7.55
C MET A 81 -10.22 -8.25 -6.08
N TRP A 82 -11.05 -7.78 -5.14
CA TRP A 82 -10.87 -8.08 -3.73
C TRP A 82 -10.91 -9.59 -3.46
N ALA A 83 -11.88 -10.32 -4.04
CA ALA A 83 -12.02 -11.78 -3.87
C ALA A 83 -10.81 -12.53 -4.45
N GLU A 84 -10.27 -12.10 -5.59
CA GLU A 84 -9.05 -12.67 -6.15
C GLU A 84 -7.87 -12.49 -5.18
N LEU A 85 -7.73 -11.31 -4.60
CA LEU A 85 -6.64 -10.98 -3.68
C LEU A 85 -6.71 -11.78 -2.36
N ILE A 86 -7.87 -11.91 -1.73
CA ILE A 86 -7.97 -12.64 -0.45
C ILE A 86 -7.86 -14.17 -0.62
N ASN A 87 -7.99 -14.69 -1.83
CA ASN A 87 -7.81 -16.11 -2.12
C ASN A 87 -6.41 -16.46 -2.63
N PHE A 88 -5.52 -15.47 -2.75
CA PHE A 88 -4.15 -15.68 -3.21
C PHE A 88 -3.26 -16.22 -2.07
N ASN A 89 -2.46 -17.24 -2.37
CA ASN A 89 -1.53 -17.83 -1.40
C ASN A 89 -0.24 -17.02 -1.29
N LEU A 90 -0.18 -16.13 -0.29
CA LEU A 90 1.01 -15.33 0.00
C LEU A 90 2.16 -16.12 0.68
N ALA A 91 1.92 -17.33 1.15
CA ALA A 91 3.00 -18.15 1.69
C ALA A 91 3.89 -18.74 0.58
N GLN A 92 3.30 -18.99 -0.58
CA GLN A 92 3.99 -19.49 -1.77
C GLN A 92 3.44 -18.77 -3.01
N PRO A 93 3.85 -17.50 -3.24
CA PRO A 93 3.28 -16.69 -4.29
C PRO A 93 3.65 -17.20 -5.68
N ASP A 94 2.64 -17.49 -6.51
CA ASP A 94 2.82 -17.69 -7.95
C ASP A 94 3.07 -16.31 -8.60
N LEU A 95 4.28 -16.11 -9.11
CA LEU A 95 4.68 -14.83 -9.71
C LEU A 95 3.95 -14.52 -11.02
N GLN A 96 3.49 -15.53 -11.76
CA GLN A 96 2.72 -15.32 -12.98
C GLN A 96 1.32 -14.80 -12.63
N GLN A 97 0.65 -15.43 -11.67
CA GLN A 97 -0.64 -14.95 -11.15
C GLN A 97 -0.49 -13.56 -10.52
N LEU A 98 0.54 -13.36 -9.69
CA LEU A 98 0.84 -12.08 -9.06
C LEU A 98 1.04 -10.96 -10.09
N SER A 99 1.70 -11.25 -11.22
CA SER A 99 1.91 -10.29 -12.30
C SER A 99 0.59 -9.77 -12.89
N GLY A 100 -0.38 -10.68 -13.12
CA GLY A 100 -1.71 -10.31 -13.61
C GLY A 100 -2.47 -9.43 -12.61
N MET A 101 -2.41 -9.79 -11.32
CA MET A 101 -3.05 -9.04 -10.23
C MET A 101 -2.38 -7.67 -10.01
N LEU A 102 -1.05 -7.59 -10.13
CA LEU A 102 -0.29 -6.34 -10.08
C LEU A 102 -0.73 -5.39 -11.19
N GLY A 103 -0.86 -5.89 -12.42
CA GLY A 103 -1.35 -5.07 -13.53
C GLY A 103 -2.71 -4.42 -13.27
N LYS A 104 -3.67 -5.20 -12.74
CA LYS A 104 -4.98 -4.68 -12.33
C LYS A 104 -4.86 -3.63 -11.22
N SER A 105 -4.02 -3.89 -10.24
CA SER A 105 -3.80 -2.99 -9.09
C SER A 105 -3.20 -1.66 -9.51
N VAL A 106 -2.20 -1.68 -10.38
CA VAL A 106 -1.60 -0.48 -10.96
C VAL A 106 -2.62 0.33 -11.75
N GLN A 107 -3.45 -0.35 -12.56
CA GLN A 107 -4.50 0.29 -13.34
C GLN A 107 -5.53 1.00 -12.47
N VAL A 108 -5.96 0.40 -11.35
CA VAL A 108 -6.85 1.06 -10.38
C VAL A 108 -6.25 2.37 -9.88
N LYS A 109 -4.98 2.33 -9.47
CA LYS A 109 -4.29 3.53 -8.97
C LYS A 109 -4.15 4.58 -10.07
N GLU A 110 -3.75 4.17 -11.27
CA GLU A 110 -3.58 5.07 -12.41
C GLU A 110 -4.87 5.80 -12.77
N CYS A 111 -5.99 5.08 -12.86
CA CYS A 111 -7.30 5.69 -13.12
C CYS A 111 -7.67 6.74 -12.05
N ILE A 112 -7.48 6.42 -10.78
CA ILE A 112 -7.77 7.35 -9.67
C ILE A 112 -6.84 8.58 -9.70
N VAL A 113 -5.56 8.38 -10.01
CA VAL A 113 -4.58 9.49 -10.11
C VAL A 113 -4.88 10.40 -11.29
N GLN A 114 -5.27 9.82 -12.44
CA GLN A 114 -5.66 10.62 -13.63
C GLN A 114 -6.92 11.43 -13.38
N GLU A 115 -7.90 10.89 -12.65
CA GLU A 115 -9.14 11.62 -12.30
C GLU A 115 -8.88 12.74 -11.28
N ASP A 116 -7.99 12.53 -10.33
CA ASP A 116 -7.67 13.52 -9.28
C ASP A 116 -6.15 13.65 -9.03
N PRO A 117 -5.42 14.30 -9.93
CA PRO A 117 -3.95 14.43 -9.83
C PRO A 117 -3.47 15.11 -8.53
N HIS A 118 -4.30 16.01 -7.97
CA HIS A 118 -3.93 16.84 -6.82
C HIS A 118 -4.51 16.37 -5.48
N GLU A 119 -5.15 15.18 -5.44
CA GLU A 119 -5.69 14.58 -4.20
C GLU A 119 -6.71 15.46 -3.45
N LYS A 120 -7.57 16.11 -4.20
CA LYS A 120 -8.64 16.96 -3.62
C LYS A 120 -9.95 16.19 -3.41
N GLY A 121 -10.17 15.10 -4.12
CA GLY A 121 -11.39 14.31 -4.17
C GLY A 121 -11.15 12.81 -4.05
N ILE A 122 -11.42 12.06 -5.11
CA ILE A 122 -11.45 10.60 -5.15
C ILE A 122 -10.09 9.95 -4.80
N ARG A 123 -8.98 10.62 -5.11
CA ARG A 123 -7.64 10.09 -4.80
C ARG A 123 -7.40 9.89 -3.30
N LYS A 124 -8.18 10.56 -2.44
CA LYS A 124 -8.15 10.32 -0.98
C LYS A 124 -8.54 8.89 -0.61
N ALA A 125 -9.28 8.16 -1.45
CA ALA A 125 -9.58 6.76 -1.23
C ALA A 125 -8.32 5.88 -1.18
N LEU A 126 -7.23 6.28 -1.86
CA LEU A 126 -5.94 5.61 -1.79
C LEU A 126 -5.30 5.67 -0.40
N ASN A 127 -5.81 6.52 0.50
CA ASN A 127 -5.35 6.61 1.89
C ASN A 127 -6.10 5.64 2.84
N LEU A 128 -6.97 4.76 2.32
CA LEU A 128 -7.59 3.71 3.14
C LEU A 128 -6.51 2.87 3.84
N GLY A 129 -6.62 2.71 5.15
CA GLY A 129 -5.61 2.05 6.00
C GLY A 129 -4.44 2.94 6.41
N HIS A 130 -4.27 4.13 5.82
CA HIS A 130 -3.11 4.97 6.07
C HIS A 130 -3.23 5.85 7.30
N THR A 131 -4.43 6.25 7.72
CA THR A 131 -4.60 7.09 8.91
C THR A 131 -4.07 6.38 10.16
N PHE A 132 -4.54 5.16 10.40
CA PHE A 132 -4.02 4.33 11.48
C PHE A 132 -2.64 3.74 11.15
N GLY A 133 -2.41 3.37 9.89
CA GLY A 133 -1.14 2.82 9.43
C GLY A 133 0.04 3.74 9.73
N HIS A 134 -0.04 5.02 9.40
CA HIS A 134 1.02 6.00 9.72
C HIS A 134 1.22 6.19 11.22
N ALA A 135 0.16 6.11 12.03
CA ALA A 135 0.30 6.16 13.48
C ALA A 135 1.06 4.93 14.00
N PHE A 136 0.74 3.72 13.49
CA PHE A 136 1.43 2.48 13.85
C PHE A 136 2.90 2.47 13.37
N GLU A 137 3.14 2.95 12.15
CA GLU A 137 4.50 3.10 11.62
C GLU A 137 5.32 4.04 12.50
N SER A 138 4.81 5.21 12.84
CA SER A 138 5.48 6.19 13.71
C SER A 138 5.74 5.64 15.11
N TRP A 139 4.75 4.96 15.71
CA TRP A 139 4.90 4.31 17.01
C TRP A 139 5.99 3.24 17.00
N SER A 140 6.11 2.48 15.91
CA SER A 140 7.07 1.39 15.80
C SER A 140 8.53 1.85 15.63
N LEU A 141 8.76 3.09 15.14
CA LEU A 141 10.11 3.61 14.87
C LEU A 141 11.01 3.61 16.11
N GLU A 142 10.45 3.85 17.30
CA GLU A 142 11.20 3.89 18.57
C GLU A 142 11.46 2.51 19.16
N LYS A 143 10.87 1.44 18.59
CA LYS A 143 10.95 0.06 19.10
C LYS A 143 11.50 -0.88 18.04
N ASN A 144 10.59 -1.57 17.34
CA ASN A 144 10.89 -2.44 16.22
C ASN A 144 10.16 -1.90 14.98
N PRO A 145 10.84 -1.16 14.09
CA PRO A 145 10.22 -0.61 12.91
C PRO A 145 9.51 -1.67 12.08
N ILE A 146 8.24 -1.47 11.79
CA ILE A 146 7.46 -2.32 10.89
C ILE A 146 7.52 -1.78 9.47
N LEU A 147 7.45 -2.66 8.49
CA LEU A 147 7.39 -2.26 7.09
C LEU A 147 6.08 -1.51 6.81
N HIS A 148 6.14 -0.53 5.90
CA HIS A 148 5.00 0.32 5.54
C HIS A 148 3.71 -0.48 5.26
N GLY A 149 3.79 -1.51 4.41
CA GLY A 149 2.61 -2.30 4.07
C GLY A 149 2.04 -3.10 5.25
N TYR A 150 2.85 -3.48 6.24
CA TYR A 150 2.35 -4.07 7.49
C TYR A 150 1.55 -3.04 8.29
N ALA A 151 2.05 -1.81 8.39
CA ALA A 151 1.33 -0.71 9.02
C ALA A 151 0.00 -0.44 8.32
N VAL A 152 -0.01 -0.41 6.99
CA VAL A 152 -1.23 -0.26 6.18
C VAL A 152 -2.19 -1.43 6.41
N ALA A 153 -1.72 -2.68 6.40
CA ALA A 153 -2.56 -3.85 6.67
C ALA A 153 -3.25 -3.78 8.04
N PHE A 154 -2.52 -3.42 9.09
CA PHE A 154 -3.12 -3.20 10.42
C PHE A 154 -4.06 -2.00 10.44
N GLY A 155 -3.74 -0.92 9.72
CA GLY A 155 -4.61 0.24 9.56
C GLY A 155 -5.92 -0.11 8.86
N LEU A 156 -5.89 -1.00 7.85
CA LEU A 156 -7.09 -1.50 7.17
C LEU A 156 -8.06 -2.18 8.15
N ILE A 157 -7.57 -2.93 9.15
CA ILE A 157 -8.44 -3.55 10.16
C ILE A 157 -9.28 -2.50 10.89
N ALA A 158 -8.62 -1.43 11.36
CA ALA A 158 -9.30 -0.36 12.10
C ALA A 158 -10.27 0.43 11.20
N GLU A 159 -9.84 0.79 10.00
CA GLU A 159 -10.64 1.60 9.09
C GLU A 159 -11.82 0.83 8.48
N LEU A 160 -11.67 -0.48 8.21
CA LEU A 160 -12.78 -1.32 7.80
C LEU A 160 -13.81 -1.49 8.92
N TYR A 161 -13.40 -1.62 10.18
CA TYR A 161 -14.33 -1.62 11.30
C TYR A 161 -15.13 -0.31 11.36
N LEU A 162 -14.47 0.83 11.21
CA LEU A 162 -15.14 2.13 11.14
C LEU A 162 -16.08 2.22 9.94
N SER A 163 -15.70 1.67 8.79
CA SER A 163 -16.52 1.66 7.59
C SER A 163 -17.80 0.83 7.79
N VAL A 164 -17.72 -0.31 8.48
CA VAL A 164 -18.91 -1.09 8.86
C VAL A 164 -19.85 -0.24 9.72
N VAL A 165 -19.32 0.42 10.75
CA VAL A 165 -20.12 1.20 11.72
C VAL A 165 -20.70 2.48 11.12
N LYS A 166 -19.94 3.17 10.26
CA LYS A 166 -20.31 4.50 9.77
C LYS A 166 -20.99 4.50 8.41
N THR A 167 -20.63 3.58 7.53
CA THR A 167 -21.09 3.59 6.13
C THR A 167 -21.82 2.32 5.70
N GLY A 168 -21.92 1.33 6.61
CA GLY A 168 -22.59 0.06 6.30
C GLY A 168 -21.77 -0.87 5.41
N PHE A 169 -20.45 -0.77 5.42
CA PHE A 169 -19.58 -1.71 4.69
C PHE A 169 -19.91 -3.15 5.14
N PRO A 170 -19.94 -4.14 4.21
CA PRO A 170 -20.35 -5.50 4.55
C PRO A 170 -19.45 -6.14 5.61
N THR A 171 -20.03 -6.50 6.75
CA THR A 171 -19.31 -7.10 7.90
C THR A 171 -18.57 -8.38 7.51
N GLU A 172 -19.13 -9.17 6.62
CA GLU A 172 -18.52 -10.42 6.19
C GLU A 172 -17.23 -10.17 5.42
N ARG A 173 -17.21 -9.18 4.53
CA ARG A 173 -15.99 -8.79 3.80
C ARG A 173 -14.91 -8.25 4.74
N MET A 174 -15.33 -7.44 5.72
CA MET A 174 -14.40 -7.00 6.77
C MET A 174 -13.79 -8.21 7.49
N ARG A 175 -14.59 -9.18 7.92
CA ARG A 175 -14.10 -10.39 8.62
C ARG A 175 -13.12 -11.19 7.79
N GLN A 176 -13.44 -11.43 6.51
CA GLN A 176 -12.57 -12.16 5.60
C GLN A 176 -11.24 -11.43 5.39
N THR A 177 -11.29 -10.11 5.19
CA THR A 177 -10.08 -9.29 5.07
C THR A 177 -9.24 -9.32 6.36
N VAL A 178 -9.86 -9.20 7.53
CA VAL A 178 -9.19 -9.29 8.83
C VAL A 178 -8.54 -10.66 9.04
N ASN A 179 -9.22 -11.75 8.67
CA ASN A 179 -8.66 -13.10 8.76
C ASN A 179 -7.44 -13.25 7.87
N PHE A 180 -7.50 -12.78 6.62
CA PHE A 180 -6.38 -12.77 5.71
C PHE A 180 -5.19 -11.97 6.27
N ILE A 181 -5.46 -10.77 6.79
CA ILE A 181 -4.40 -9.95 7.39
C ILE A 181 -3.77 -10.65 8.60
N ARG A 182 -4.56 -11.26 9.48
CA ARG A 182 -4.03 -12.00 10.64
C ARG A 182 -3.20 -13.21 10.24
N GLU A 183 -3.59 -13.92 9.20
CA GLU A 183 -2.87 -15.10 8.70
C GLU A 183 -1.48 -14.74 8.18
N TYR A 184 -1.38 -13.67 7.36
CA TYR A 184 -0.12 -13.37 6.67
C TYR A 184 0.72 -12.27 7.32
N TYR A 185 0.11 -11.36 8.08
CA TYR A 185 0.82 -10.23 8.73
C TYR A 185 0.92 -10.38 10.24
N GLY A 186 0.18 -11.34 10.81
CA GLY A 186 0.13 -11.54 12.26
C GLY A 186 -0.69 -10.49 12.99
N THR A 187 -0.22 -10.06 14.15
CA THR A 187 -0.89 -9.06 15.00
C THR A 187 0.07 -7.93 15.35
N LEU A 188 -0.47 -6.71 15.38
CA LEU A 188 0.30 -5.56 15.83
C LEU A 188 0.63 -5.72 17.34
N PRO A 189 1.91 -5.64 17.75
CA PRO A 189 2.34 -5.89 19.13
C PRO A 189 2.10 -4.69 20.06
N ILE A 190 0.91 -4.08 19.99
CA ILE A 190 0.48 -3.01 20.90
C ILE A 190 -0.07 -3.63 22.17
N THR A 191 0.38 -3.14 23.31
CA THR A 191 -0.06 -3.54 24.64
C THR A 191 -0.70 -2.37 25.38
N CYS A 192 -1.39 -2.65 26.51
CA CYS A 192 -1.94 -1.60 27.35
C CYS A 192 -0.88 -0.61 27.88
N ASN A 193 0.39 -1.01 27.91
CA ASN A 193 1.51 -0.14 28.34
C ASN A 193 1.89 0.91 27.26
N ASP A 194 1.41 0.74 26.04
CA ASP A 194 1.63 1.67 24.93
C ASP A 194 0.54 2.75 24.86
N TYR A 195 -0.45 2.68 25.77
CA TYR A 195 -1.55 3.63 25.90
C TYR A 195 -1.17 4.79 26.83
N PRO A 196 -1.70 5.95 26.66
CA PRO A 196 -1.06 7.08 25.99
C PRO A 196 0.02 7.65 26.88
N LYS A 197 1.11 7.93 26.27
CA LYS A 197 1.96 9.00 26.81
C LYS A 197 1.75 10.23 25.97
#